data_8e835ee625533e338550a6ff8d2ed648
#
_entry.id   8e835ee625533e338550a6ff8d2ed648
#
_cell.length_a   1.000
_cell.length_b   1.000
_cell.length_c   1.000
_cell.angle_alpha   90.00
_cell.angle_beta   90.00
_cell.angle_gamma   90.00
#
_symmetry.space_group_name_H-M   'P 1'
#
loop_
_entity.id
_entity.type
_entity.pdbx_description
1 polymer ?
#
loop_
_entity_poly.entity_id
_entity_poly.type
_entity_poly.pdbx_seq_one_letter_code
_entity_poly.pdbx_strand_id
1 'polypeptide(L)'
;PIQTPKALENSISSLLGIPIENIEVKMTRIGGGFGRRLYVHFGLEAALISKKIGAPVKLVYTREDDLTQGVYRPAYKSKYKAAFNSKNELIAFSVVGVGMPSGPVFPNRFPAGAIDNYMAENKSSKTNISTGAWRAPKSNFIAGAEQAFIDEIAEICKKDPIDFRLELLSNAMRDPVGKNFDYDPKRFINVLKLVREKSFWSSNNKFKGVATYFCHSTYVAEVIEMVLIDKQPQIKNVWCAV
;
A
#
# COMPACT_ATOMS: atom_id res chain seq x y z
N PRO A 1 21.61 -5.05 11.98
CA PRO A 1 20.79 -5.16 10.77
C PRO A 1 19.91 -3.92 10.61
N ILE A 2 20.03 -3.20 9.48
CA ILE A 2 19.32 -1.96 9.15
C ILE A 2 19.01 -1.94 7.64
N GLN A 3 17.92 -1.29 7.22
CA GLN A 3 17.58 -1.11 5.81
C GLN A 3 18.20 0.16 5.21
N THR A 4 18.63 1.11 6.04
CA THR A 4 19.05 2.45 5.64
C THR A 4 20.40 2.83 6.31
N PRO A 5 21.52 2.14 6.00
CA PRO A 5 22.80 2.37 6.67
C PRO A 5 23.27 3.82 6.51
N LYS A 6 23.15 4.40 5.32
CA LYS A 6 23.57 5.79 5.08
C LYS A 6 22.78 6.81 5.91
N ALA A 7 21.49 6.56 6.13
CA ALA A 7 20.68 7.41 7.01
C ALA A 7 21.16 7.34 8.47
N LEU A 8 21.63 6.17 8.91
CA LEU A 8 22.18 6.01 10.25
C LEU A 8 23.52 6.76 10.40
N GLU A 9 24.43 6.65 9.43
CA GLU A 9 25.71 7.41 9.42
C GLU A 9 25.44 8.93 9.51
N ASN A 10 24.57 9.45 8.65
CA ASN A 10 24.21 10.86 8.65
C ASN A 10 23.62 11.32 10.00
N SER A 11 22.76 10.48 10.58
CA SER A 11 22.10 10.80 11.86
C SER A 11 23.07 10.76 13.03
N ILE A 12 24.00 9.81 13.05
CA ILE A 12 25.06 9.74 14.07
C ILE A 12 26.00 10.95 13.95
N SER A 13 26.43 11.29 12.73
CA SER A 13 27.26 12.47 12.46
C SER A 13 26.62 13.74 13.02
N SER A 14 25.35 13.97 12.66
CA SER A 14 24.57 15.13 13.12
C SER A 14 24.41 15.17 14.64
N LEU A 15 24.08 14.03 15.26
CA LEU A 15 23.76 13.94 16.68
C LEU A 15 25.00 14.07 17.58
N LEU A 16 26.12 13.45 17.16
CA LEU A 16 27.32 13.35 17.97
C LEU A 16 28.38 14.40 17.61
N GLY A 17 28.19 15.13 16.49
CA GLY A 17 29.18 16.09 15.98
C GLY A 17 30.47 15.42 15.48
N ILE A 18 30.39 14.17 15.02
CA ILE A 18 31.49 13.39 14.48
C ILE A 18 31.51 13.54 12.96
N PRO A 19 32.67 13.87 12.31
CA PRO A 19 32.73 13.85 10.85
C PRO A 19 32.32 12.54 10.26
N ILE A 20 31.54 12.57 9.17
CA ILE A 20 30.91 11.38 8.61
C ILE A 20 31.90 10.33 8.12
N GLU A 21 33.09 10.78 7.68
CA GLU A 21 34.21 9.93 7.27
C GLU A 21 34.77 9.09 8.41
N ASN A 22 34.51 9.45 9.66
CA ASN A 22 34.90 8.71 10.86
C ASN A 22 33.80 7.76 11.37
N ILE A 23 32.71 7.59 10.62
CA ILE A 23 31.59 6.73 10.97
C ILE A 23 31.45 5.63 9.93
N GLU A 24 31.57 4.39 10.37
CA GLU A 24 31.33 3.22 9.52
C GLU A 24 30.15 2.40 10.04
N VAL A 25 29.12 2.21 9.19
CA VAL A 25 28.00 1.33 9.49
C VAL A 25 28.17 0.00 8.73
N LYS A 26 28.60 -1.04 9.43
CA LYS A 26 28.72 -2.39 8.87
C LYS A 26 27.39 -3.10 8.87
N MET A 27 26.85 -3.36 7.66
CA MET A 27 25.62 -4.11 7.52
C MET A 27 25.85 -5.61 7.72
N THR A 28 25.08 -6.18 8.61
CA THR A 28 24.93 -7.63 8.71
C THR A 28 23.74 -8.11 7.88
N ARG A 29 23.69 -9.39 7.54
CA ARG A 29 22.52 -9.99 6.90
C ARG A 29 21.28 -9.77 7.75
N ILE A 30 20.15 -9.50 7.09
CA ILE A 30 18.87 -9.27 7.70
C ILE A 30 17.85 -10.27 7.13
N GLY A 31 17.15 -10.99 7.98
CA GLY A 31 16.13 -11.96 7.56
C GLY A 31 14.80 -11.32 7.14
N GLY A 32 14.74 -10.01 7.12
CA GLY A 32 13.58 -9.19 6.76
C GLY A 32 13.50 -7.96 7.65
N GLY A 33 13.30 -6.79 7.04
CA GLY A 33 13.18 -5.51 7.75
C GLY A 33 11.74 -5.05 7.91
N PHE A 34 10.89 -5.41 6.95
CA PHE A 34 9.44 -5.13 6.89
C PHE A 34 9.07 -3.66 7.15
N GLY A 35 10.00 -2.72 6.91
CA GLY A 35 9.83 -1.30 7.22
C GLY A 35 10.25 -0.92 8.66
N ARG A 36 10.26 -1.85 9.61
CA ARG A 36 10.68 -1.57 10.99
C ARG A 36 12.15 -1.16 11.07
N ARG A 37 13.00 -1.68 10.18
CA ARG A 37 14.44 -1.41 10.11
C ARG A 37 14.80 -0.22 9.20
N LEU A 38 13.82 0.58 8.76
CA LEU A 38 14.04 1.87 8.10
C LEU A 38 14.45 2.98 9.09
N TYR A 39 14.05 2.84 10.36
CA TYR A 39 14.29 3.83 11.41
C TYR A 39 15.64 3.60 12.09
N VAL A 40 16.30 4.69 12.42
CA VAL A 40 17.69 4.69 12.88
C VAL A 40 17.84 4.78 14.41
N HIS A 41 16.74 4.96 15.15
CA HIS A 41 16.75 5.27 16.59
C HIS A 41 17.54 4.25 17.41
N PHE A 42 17.39 2.96 17.18
CA PHE A 42 18.15 1.93 17.91
C PHE A 42 19.67 2.01 17.71
N GLY A 43 20.12 2.44 16.53
CA GLY A 43 21.53 2.70 16.25
C GLY A 43 22.03 3.99 16.90
N LEU A 44 21.19 5.04 16.90
CA LEU A 44 21.49 6.30 17.58
C LEU A 44 21.60 6.13 19.09
N GLU A 45 20.68 5.39 19.69
CA GLU A 45 20.70 5.08 21.12
C GLU A 45 21.97 4.32 21.51
N ALA A 46 22.35 3.28 20.76
CA ALA A 46 23.60 2.55 20.98
C ALA A 46 24.83 3.47 20.89
N ALA A 47 24.87 4.35 19.90
CA ALA A 47 25.98 5.31 19.71
C ALA A 47 26.04 6.34 20.84
N LEU A 48 24.91 6.88 21.27
CA LEU A 48 24.84 7.81 22.42
C LEU A 48 25.29 7.18 23.72
N ILE A 49 24.84 5.95 24.01
CA ILE A 49 25.24 5.21 25.21
C ILE A 49 26.73 4.95 25.16
N SER A 50 27.27 4.47 24.04
CA SER A 50 28.69 4.20 23.86
C SER A 50 29.53 5.45 24.10
N LYS A 51 29.15 6.60 23.52
CA LYS A 51 29.81 7.88 23.76
C LYS A 51 29.80 8.28 25.23
N LYS A 52 28.66 8.10 25.89
CA LYS A 52 28.46 8.51 27.28
C LYS A 52 29.28 7.68 28.27
N ILE A 53 29.39 6.36 28.05
CA ILE A 53 30.15 5.47 28.93
C ILE A 53 31.63 5.30 28.51
N GLY A 54 32.01 5.76 27.32
CA GLY A 54 33.37 5.63 26.77
C GLY A 54 33.77 4.18 26.44
N ALA A 55 32.82 3.29 26.15
CA ALA A 55 33.06 1.87 25.91
C ALA A 55 32.15 1.30 24.80
N PRO A 56 32.56 0.18 24.17
CA PRO A 56 31.70 -0.54 23.22
C PRO A 56 30.37 -0.97 23.85
N VAL A 57 29.28 -0.86 23.08
CA VAL A 57 27.91 -1.19 23.54
C VAL A 57 27.25 -2.17 22.61
N LYS A 58 26.62 -3.19 23.17
CA LYS A 58 25.66 -4.06 22.53
C LYS A 58 24.27 -3.76 23.11
N LEU A 59 23.43 -3.08 22.33
CA LEU A 59 22.06 -2.74 22.72
C LEU A 59 21.08 -3.82 22.21
N VAL A 60 20.30 -4.37 23.12
CA VAL A 60 19.23 -5.32 22.81
C VAL A 60 17.99 -4.89 23.59
N TYR A 61 16.89 -4.63 22.88
CA TYR A 61 15.61 -4.34 23.51
C TYR A 61 14.97 -5.62 24.04
N THR A 62 14.30 -5.51 25.19
CA THR A 62 13.37 -6.55 25.60
C THR A 62 12.15 -6.60 24.66
N ARG A 63 11.33 -7.62 24.78
CA ARG A 63 10.07 -7.68 24.02
C ARG A 63 9.12 -6.55 24.44
N GLU A 64 9.06 -6.24 25.70
CA GLU A 64 8.28 -5.18 26.31
C GLU A 64 8.70 -3.81 25.76
N ASP A 65 10.02 -3.54 25.72
CA ASP A 65 10.56 -2.29 25.17
C ASP A 65 10.16 -2.12 23.70
N ASP A 66 10.34 -3.16 22.87
CA ASP A 66 10.06 -3.09 21.44
C ASP A 66 8.57 -2.95 21.15
N LEU A 67 7.70 -3.52 21.99
CA LEU A 67 6.24 -3.42 21.82
C LEU A 67 5.67 -2.10 22.34
N THR A 68 6.25 -1.51 23.40
CA THR A 68 5.71 -0.29 24.05
C THR A 68 6.35 0.99 23.58
N GLN A 69 7.61 0.97 23.13
CA GLN A 69 8.39 2.13 22.73
C GLN A 69 8.70 2.21 21.23
N GLY A 70 8.18 1.26 20.45
CA GLY A 70 8.41 1.18 19.02
C GLY A 70 7.57 2.16 18.19
N VAL A 71 7.66 2.03 16.88
CA VAL A 71 6.80 2.72 15.93
C VAL A 71 5.66 1.80 15.52
N TYR A 72 4.46 2.34 15.50
CA TYR A 72 3.23 1.60 15.19
C TYR A 72 2.81 1.78 13.74
N ARG A 73 2.08 0.83 13.20
CA ARG A 73 1.40 1.00 11.92
C ARG A 73 0.41 2.17 12.03
N PRO A 74 0.43 3.14 11.11
CA PRO A 74 -0.54 4.23 11.12
C PRO A 74 -1.99 3.71 11.04
N ALA A 75 -2.89 4.38 11.74
CA ALA A 75 -4.32 4.19 11.56
C ALA A 75 -4.82 5.03 10.38
N TYR A 76 -5.72 4.47 9.57
CA TYR A 76 -6.29 5.10 8.40
C TYR A 76 -7.81 4.98 8.38
N LYS A 77 -8.45 5.99 7.78
CA LYS A 77 -9.86 5.96 7.39
C LYS A 77 -9.99 6.53 5.98
N SER A 78 -10.76 5.87 5.13
CA SER A 78 -11.08 6.39 3.81
C SER A 78 -12.59 6.47 3.60
N LYS A 79 -13.01 7.49 2.85
CA LYS A 79 -14.39 7.67 2.43
C LYS A 79 -14.43 7.77 0.93
N TYR A 80 -15.13 6.84 0.31
CA TYR A 80 -15.36 6.80 -1.11
C TYR A 80 -16.76 7.31 -1.45
N LYS A 81 -16.91 7.93 -2.61
CA LYS A 81 -18.18 8.30 -3.20
C LYS A 81 -18.11 8.10 -4.73
N ALA A 82 -19.19 7.66 -5.31
CA ALA A 82 -19.39 7.58 -6.75
C ALA A 82 -20.71 8.26 -7.12
N ALA A 83 -20.78 8.83 -8.31
CA ALA A 83 -22.00 9.34 -8.90
C ALA A 83 -22.27 8.67 -10.24
N PHE A 84 -23.54 8.45 -10.55
CA PHE A 84 -24.01 7.77 -11.74
C PHE A 84 -24.99 8.63 -12.47
N ASN A 85 -25.05 8.49 -13.79
CA ASN A 85 -26.10 9.09 -14.59
C ASN A 85 -27.38 8.21 -14.58
N SER A 86 -28.44 8.65 -15.28
CA SER A 86 -29.70 7.90 -15.36
C SER A 86 -29.60 6.53 -16.04
N LYS A 87 -28.49 6.22 -16.69
CA LYS A 87 -28.20 4.93 -17.31
C LYS A 87 -27.35 4.01 -16.44
N ASN A 88 -27.09 4.40 -15.17
CA ASN A 88 -26.17 3.73 -14.27
C ASN A 88 -24.71 3.69 -14.79
N GLU A 89 -24.28 4.67 -15.57
CA GLU A 89 -22.88 4.83 -15.97
C GLU A 89 -22.15 5.70 -14.94
N LEU A 90 -20.96 5.29 -14.57
CA LEU A 90 -20.10 6.04 -13.61
C LEU A 90 -19.66 7.36 -14.22
N ILE A 91 -20.01 8.49 -13.58
CA ILE A 91 -19.66 9.85 -14.04
C ILE A 91 -18.73 10.59 -13.07
N ALA A 92 -18.64 10.15 -11.82
CA ALA A 92 -17.72 10.75 -10.86
C ALA A 92 -17.27 9.75 -9.81
N PHE A 93 -16.03 9.93 -9.34
CA PHE A 93 -15.42 9.15 -8.28
C PHE A 93 -14.64 10.07 -7.35
N SER A 94 -14.83 9.90 -6.06
CA SER A 94 -14.02 10.62 -5.08
C SER A 94 -13.56 9.74 -3.93
N VAL A 95 -12.35 10.00 -3.47
CA VAL A 95 -11.80 9.39 -2.27
C VAL A 95 -11.15 10.44 -1.36
N VAL A 96 -11.51 10.43 -0.10
CA VAL A 96 -10.84 11.22 0.94
C VAL A 96 -10.28 10.27 1.97
N GLY A 97 -8.95 10.30 2.15
CA GLY A 97 -8.23 9.49 3.12
C GLY A 97 -7.71 10.34 4.27
N VAL A 98 -7.93 9.87 5.49
CA VAL A 98 -7.37 10.48 6.71
C VAL A 98 -6.43 9.50 7.36
N GLY A 99 -5.31 9.97 7.88
CA GLY A 99 -4.33 9.11 8.55
C GLY A 99 -3.38 9.85 9.46
N MET A 100 -2.59 9.08 10.17
CA MET A 100 -1.59 9.54 11.14
C MET A 100 -0.18 9.14 10.66
N PRO A 101 0.72 10.06 10.31
CA PRO A 101 0.56 11.51 10.23
C PRO A 101 -0.09 11.99 8.93
N SER A 102 -0.26 11.14 7.93
CA SER A 102 -0.83 11.51 6.62
C SER A 102 -1.80 10.44 6.12
N GLY A 103 -2.78 10.84 5.29
CA GLY A 103 -3.75 9.93 4.68
C GLY A 103 -3.09 8.89 3.76
N PRO A 104 -3.80 7.77 3.50
CA PRO A 104 -3.26 6.64 2.74
C PRO A 104 -3.43 6.75 1.23
N VAL A 105 -4.16 7.75 0.71
CA VAL A 105 -4.51 7.86 -0.70
C VAL A 105 -3.28 8.19 -1.56
N PHE A 106 -3.20 7.56 -2.73
CA PHE A 106 -2.25 7.87 -3.79
C PHE A 106 -3.04 8.51 -4.96
N PRO A 107 -3.04 9.86 -5.09
CA PRO A 107 -3.98 10.55 -5.96
C PRO A 107 -3.89 10.21 -7.45
N ASN A 108 -2.72 9.79 -7.90
CA ASN A 108 -2.46 9.52 -9.32
C ASN A 108 -2.51 8.02 -9.67
N ARG A 109 -2.96 7.17 -8.74
CA ARG A 109 -3.15 5.75 -9.03
C ARG A 109 -4.52 5.46 -9.60
N PHE A 110 -4.67 4.28 -10.20
CA PHE A 110 -5.96 3.81 -10.69
C PHE A 110 -7.04 3.99 -9.61
N PRO A 111 -8.23 4.56 -9.95
CA PRO A 111 -8.74 4.83 -11.30
C PRO A 111 -8.50 6.26 -11.83
N ALA A 112 -7.49 6.99 -11.34
CA ALA A 112 -7.11 8.29 -11.90
C ALA A 112 -6.86 8.17 -13.42
N GLY A 113 -7.27 9.18 -14.18
CA GLY A 113 -7.15 9.19 -15.63
C GLY A 113 -8.27 8.45 -16.38
N ALA A 114 -9.11 7.67 -15.68
CA ALA A 114 -10.15 6.84 -16.29
C ALA A 114 -11.57 7.40 -16.16
N ILE A 115 -11.77 8.43 -15.35
CA ILE A 115 -13.09 8.97 -14.95
C ILE A 115 -13.08 10.48 -15.07
N ASP A 116 -14.08 11.07 -15.73
CA ASP A 116 -14.15 12.50 -16.05
C ASP A 116 -14.08 13.39 -14.81
N ASN A 117 -14.82 13.04 -13.76
CA ASN A 117 -14.82 13.77 -12.51
C ASN A 117 -14.17 12.94 -11.42
N TYR A 118 -12.86 13.07 -11.26
CA TYR A 118 -12.07 12.36 -10.27
C TYR A 118 -11.50 13.30 -9.21
N MET A 119 -11.65 12.93 -7.94
CA MET A 119 -11.09 13.65 -6.81
C MET A 119 -10.43 12.68 -5.84
N ALA A 120 -9.19 12.94 -5.48
CA ALA A 120 -8.46 12.18 -4.47
C ALA A 120 -7.76 13.13 -3.50
N GLU A 121 -8.06 13.03 -2.22
CA GLU A 121 -7.58 13.95 -1.19
C GLU A 121 -7.03 13.20 0.01
N ASN A 122 -5.93 13.72 0.58
CA ASN A 122 -5.38 13.26 1.84
C ASN A 122 -5.54 14.33 2.92
N LYS A 123 -5.97 13.88 4.10
CA LYS A 123 -5.98 14.69 5.33
C LYS A 123 -5.12 14.04 6.39
N SER A 124 -4.49 14.85 7.21
CA SER A 124 -3.67 14.38 8.32
C SER A 124 -4.43 14.56 9.65
N SER A 125 -4.21 13.63 10.55
CA SER A 125 -4.65 13.76 11.95
C SER A 125 -3.43 13.82 12.85
N LYS A 126 -3.41 14.79 13.76
CA LYS A 126 -2.33 14.90 14.76
C LYS A 126 -2.44 13.77 15.78
N THR A 127 -1.30 13.24 16.17
CA THR A 127 -1.19 12.22 17.22
C THR A 127 0.15 12.36 17.93
N ASN A 128 0.20 11.96 19.18
CA ASN A 128 1.42 11.79 19.96
C ASN A 128 1.97 10.35 19.89
N ILE A 129 1.32 9.46 19.12
CA ILE A 129 1.75 8.08 18.94
C ILE A 129 2.81 8.06 17.82
N SER A 130 3.96 7.46 18.11
CA SER A 130 5.01 7.21 17.11
C SER A 130 4.53 6.24 16.05
N THR A 131 4.39 6.70 14.82
CA THR A 131 3.96 5.86 13.68
C THR A 131 5.06 5.72 12.66
N GLY A 132 5.07 4.60 11.96
CA GLY A 132 6.08 4.33 10.97
C GLY A 132 5.69 3.32 9.89
N ALA A 133 6.57 3.16 8.93
CA ALA A 133 6.38 2.24 7.83
C ALA A 133 6.43 0.79 8.32
N TRP A 134 5.45 0.01 7.94
CA TRP A 134 5.43 -1.42 8.13
C TRP A 134 4.81 -2.08 6.91
N ARG A 135 5.51 -3.04 6.32
CA ARG A 135 5.15 -3.91 5.17
C ARG A 135 3.99 -3.40 4.34
N ALA A 136 4.27 -2.96 3.11
CA ALA A 136 3.33 -2.30 2.22
C ALA A 136 2.66 -1.04 2.85
N PRO A 137 3.45 -0.01 3.26
CA PRO A 137 2.91 1.18 3.90
C PRO A 137 1.80 1.82 3.07
N LYS A 138 0.68 2.17 3.72
CA LYS A 138 -0.53 2.71 3.08
C LYS A 138 -1.24 1.73 2.14
N SER A 139 -0.52 1.12 1.19
CA SER A 139 -1.11 0.22 0.18
C SER A 139 -1.79 -0.99 0.79
N ASN A 140 -1.32 -1.50 1.92
CA ASN A 140 -1.98 -2.60 2.64
C ASN A 140 -3.39 -2.29 3.15
N PHE A 141 -3.71 -1.00 3.30
CA PHE A 141 -5.04 -0.53 3.69
C PHE A 141 -5.85 -0.09 2.46
N ILE A 142 -5.27 0.82 1.65
CA ILE A 142 -6.05 1.49 0.61
C ILE A 142 -6.42 0.54 -0.53
N ALA A 143 -5.58 -0.46 -0.84
CA ALA A 143 -5.85 -1.41 -1.90
C ALA A 143 -7.15 -2.20 -1.66
N GLY A 144 -7.32 -2.75 -0.45
CA GLY A 144 -8.53 -3.50 -0.11
C GLY A 144 -9.79 -2.62 -0.16
N ALA A 145 -9.73 -1.43 0.44
CA ALA A 145 -10.86 -0.51 0.47
C ALA A 145 -11.26 -0.01 -0.94
N GLU A 146 -10.27 0.29 -1.78
CA GLU A 146 -10.49 0.74 -3.15
C GLU A 146 -11.09 -0.37 -4.03
N GLN A 147 -10.51 -1.56 -3.96
CA GLN A 147 -10.95 -2.67 -4.80
C GLN A 147 -12.36 -3.16 -4.43
N ALA A 148 -12.71 -3.17 -3.14
CA ALA A 148 -14.06 -3.45 -2.69
C ALA A 148 -15.06 -2.40 -3.22
N PHE A 149 -14.71 -1.12 -3.15
CA PHE A 149 -15.59 -0.05 -3.65
C PHE A 149 -15.75 -0.08 -5.19
N ILE A 150 -14.70 -0.46 -5.92
CA ILE A 150 -14.79 -0.64 -7.39
C ILE A 150 -15.73 -1.81 -7.73
N ASP A 151 -15.76 -2.87 -6.92
CA ASP A 151 -16.72 -3.97 -7.11
C ASP A 151 -18.17 -3.52 -6.85
N GLU A 152 -18.43 -2.73 -5.81
CA GLU A 152 -19.74 -2.13 -5.56
C GLU A 152 -20.21 -1.27 -6.77
N ILE A 153 -19.31 -0.49 -7.34
CA ILE A 153 -19.59 0.32 -8.54
C ILE A 153 -19.91 -0.59 -9.74
N ALA A 154 -19.12 -1.63 -9.96
CA ALA A 154 -19.35 -2.57 -11.06
C ALA A 154 -20.74 -3.24 -10.95
N GLU A 155 -21.15 -3.61 -9.73
CA GLU A 155 -22.48 -4.17 -9.46
C GLU A 155 -23.61 -3.17 -9.80
N ILE A 156 -23.47 -1.90 -9.37
CA ILE A 156 -24.45 -0.84 -9.70
C ILE A 156 -24.53 -0.63 -11.22
N CYS A 157 -23.40 -0.64 -11.91
CA CYS A 157 -23.30 -0.55 -13.36
C CYS A 157 -23.77 -1.84 -14.08
N LYS A 158 -24.09 -2.92 -13.37
CA LYS A 158 -24.45 -4.25 -13.90
C LYS A 158 -23.37 -4.82 -14.83
N LYS A 159 -22.10 -4.61 -14.48
CA LYS A 159 -20.95 -5.06 -15.25
C LYS A 159 -20.18 -6.14 -14.48
N ASP A 160 -19.59 -7.06 -15.22
CA ASP A 160 -18.59 -7.98 -14.67
C ASP A 160 -17.42 -7.17 -14.06
N PRO A 161 -16.95 -7.50 -12.85
CA PRO A 161 -15.94 -6.71 -12.17
C PRO A 161 -14.59 -6.68 -12.90
N ILE A 162 -14.22 -7.70 -13.68
CA ILE A 162 -13.03 -7.66 -14.54
C ILE A 162 -13.27 -6.77 -15.75
N ASP A 163 -14.42 -6.94 -16.43
CA ASP A 163 -14.75 -6.14 -17.62
C ASP A 163 -14.85 -4.65 -17.27
N PHE A 164 -15.42 -4.32 -16.12
CA PHE A 164 -15.49 -2.95 -15.63
C PHE A 164 -14.10 -2.33 -15.43
N ARG A 165 -13.17 -3.05 -14.80
CA ARG A 165 -11.78 -2.59 -14.64
C ARG A 165 -11.06 -2.43 -15.97
N LEU A 166 -11.27 -3.37 -16.89
CA LEU A 166 -10.69 -3.31 -18.24
C LEU A 166 -11.22 -2.10 -19.05
N GLU A 167 -12.50 -1.77 -18.87
CA GLU A 167 -13.11 -0.58 -19.48
C GLU A 167 -12.46 0.70 -18.96
N LEU A 168 -12.36 0.86 -17.62
CA LEU A 168 -11.71 2.01 -17.01
C LEU A 168 -10.25 2.15 -17.46
N LEU A 169 -9.50 1.07 -17.48
CA LEU A 169 -8.10 1.08 -17.94
C LEU A 169 -7.99 1.41 -19.43
N SER A 170 -8.94 0.94 -20.24
CA SER A 170 -9.01 1.27 -21.66
C SER A 170 -9.34 2.74 -21.90
N ASN A 171 -10.18 3.33 -21.07
CA ASN A 171 -10.46 4.77 -21.11
C ASN A 171 -9.21 5.57 -20.76
N ALA A 172 -8.52 5.25 -19.68
CA ALA A 172 -7.26 5.88 -19.29
C ALA A 172 -6.17 5.78 -20.38
N MET A 173 -6.19 4.71 -21.19
CA MET A 173 -5.22 4.50 -22.27
C MET A 173 -5.56 5.31 -23.54
N ARG A 174 -6.85 5.45 -23.90
CA ARG A 174 -7.30 6.07 -25.15
C ARG A 174 -7.46 7.58 -25.02
N ASP A 175 -8.07 8.01 -23.94
CA ASP A 175 -8.45 9.40 -23.70
C ASP A 175 -8.31 9.72 -22.21
N PRO A 176 -7.06 9.86 -21.73
CA PRO A 176 -6.80 10.05 -20.31
C PRO A 176 -7.34 11.39 -19.82
N VAL A 177 -8.15 11.34 -18.78
CA VAL A 177 -8.66 12.54 -18.11
C VAL A 177 -7.62 13.08 -17.14
N GLY A 178 -7.31 14.37 -17.26
CA GLY A 178 -6.26 15.00 -16.47
C GLY A 178 -4.86 14.68 -16.97
N LYS A 179 -3.84 15.17 -16.25
CA LYS A 179 -2.45 15.14 -16.76
C LYS A 179 -1.56 14.12 -16.08
N ASN A 180 -1.98 13.56 -14.95
CA ASN A 180 -1.07 12.80 -14.09
C ASN A 180 -1.75 11.53 -13.55
N PHE A 181 -1.42 10.40 -14.12
CA PHE A 181 -1.52 9.11 -13.43
C PHE A 181 -0.16 8.41 -13.50
N ASP A 182 0.17 7.63 -12.47
CA ASP A 182 1.50 7.06 -12.23
C ASP A 182 1.58 5.55 -12.51
N TYR A 183 0.68 5.05 -13.36
CA TYR A 183 0.64 3.64 -13.77
C TYR A 183 0.58 3.49 -15.29
N ASP A 184 0.97 2.33 -15.78
CA ASP A 184 0.84 1.93 -17.18
C ASP A 184 -0.44 1.10 -17.37
N PRO A 185 -1.49 1.66 -18.03
CA PRO A 185 -2.75 0.94 -18.24
C PRO A 185 -2.59 -0.37 -19.02
N LYS A 186 -1.64 -0.44 -19.97
CA LYS A 186 -1.40 -1.64 -20.78
C LYS A 186 -0.88 -2.80 -19.93
N ARG A 187 0.07 -2.52 -19.04
CA ARG A 187 0.60 -3.54 -18.11
C ARG A 187 -0.51 -4.00 -17.16
N PHE A 188 -1.32 -3.08 -16.67
CA PHE A 188 -2.44 -3.41 -15.79
C PHE A 188 -3.49 -4.29 -16.48
N ILE A 189 -3.87 -3.94 -17.72
CA ILE A 189 -4.77 -4.76 -18.56
C ILE A 189 -4.21 -6.17 -18.74
N ASN A 190 -2.90 -6.30 -18.96
CA ASN A 190 -2.28 -7.60 -19.20
C ASN A 190 -2.38 -8.53 -17.97
N VAL A 191 -2.10 -8.03 -16.76
CA VAL A 191 -2.24 -8.88 -15.56
C VAL A 191 -3.69 -9.26 -15.27
N LEU A 192 -4.66 -8.37 -15.55
CA LEU A 192 -6.09 -8.68 -15.43
C LEU A 192 -6.53 -9.75 -16.44
N LYS A 193 -6.10 -9.65 -17.70
CA LYS A 193 -6.39 -10.67 -18.72
C LYS A 193 -5.76 -12.01 -18.37
N LEU A 194 -4.52 -12.00 -17.88
CA LEU A 194 -3.82 -13.22 -17.49
C LEU A 194 -4.50 -13.93 -16.33
N VAL A 195 -4.86 -13.21 -15.27
CA VAL A 195 -5.55 -13.82 -14.12
C VAL A 195 -6.95 -14.29 -14.49
N ARG A 196 -7.66 -13.58 -15.38
CA ARG A 196 -8.96 -13.98 -15.92
C ARG A 196 -8.87 -15.36 -16.61
N GLU A 197 -7.88 -15.51 -17.50
CA GLU A 197 -7.63 -16.78 -18.23
C GLU A 197 -7.28 -17.90 -17.25
N LYS A 198 -6.28 -17.70 -16.40
CA LYS A 198 -5.75 -18.75 -15.52
C LYS A 198 -6.71 -19.18 -14.43
N SER A 199 -7.59 -18.29 -13.99
CA SER A 199 -8.61 -18.60 -12.99
C SER A 199 -9.89 -19.20 -13.59
N PHE A 200 -9.97 -19.33 -14.91
CA PHE A 200 -11.22 -19.72 -15.59
C PHE A 200 -12.39 -18.85 -15.15
N TRP A 201 -12.16 -17.53 -15.13
CA TRP A 201 -13.16 -16.56 -14.69
C TRP A 201 -14.39 -16.59 -15.60
N SER A 202 -15.57 -16.65 -14.98
CA SER A 202 -16.85 -16.50 -15.64
C SER A 202 -17.72 -15.51 -14.85
N SER A 203 -18.43 -14.64 -15.53
CA SER A 203 -19.36 -13.67 -14.91
C SER A 203 -20.46 -14.31 -14.07
N ASN A 204 -20.76 -15.58 -14.30
CA ASN A 204 -21.75 -16.35 -13.54
C ASN A 204 -21.17 -17.02 -12.27
N ASN A 205 -19.90 -16.84 -12.00
CA ASN A 205 -19.23 -17.49 -10.87
C ASN A 205 -19.42 -16.69 -9.58
N LYS A 206 -20.44 -17.05 -8.81
CA LYS A 206 -20.83 -16.36 -7.56
C LYS A 206 -19.83 -16.47 -6.41
N PHE A 207 -18.81 -17.32 -6.55
CA PHE A 207 -17.85 -17.60 -5.46
C PHE A 207 -16.43 -17.15 -5.76
N LYS A 208 -16.22 -16.38 -6.82
CA LYS A 208 -14.93 -15.77 -7.15
C LYS A 208 -14.98 -14.26 -6.98
N GLY A 209 -13.95 -13.72 -6.37
CA GLY A 209 -13.69 -12.28 -6.29
C GLY A 209 -12.38 -11.94 -6.99
N VAL A 210 -12.26 -10.71 -7.49
CA VAL A 210 -11.07 -10.18 -8.15
C VAL A 210 -10.60 -8.91 -7.46
N ALA A 211 -9.29 -8.75 -7.33
CA ALA A 211 -8.67 -7.49 -6.94
C ALA A 211 -7.44 -7.24 -7.81
N THR A 212 -7.12 -5.99 -8.04
CA THR A 212 -5.91 -5.62 -8.78
C THR A 212 -5.30 -4.36 -8.19
N TYR A 213 -3.97 -4.30 -8.14
CA TYR A 213 -3.30 -3.14 -7.56
C TYR A 213 -1.93 -2.89 -8.19
N PHE A 214 -1.53 -1.62 -8.21
CA PHE A 214 -0.21 -1.17 -8.62
C PHE A 214 0.55 -0.58 -7.44
N CYS A 215 1.75 -1.08 -7.18
CA CYS A 215 2.63 -0.56 -6.14
C CYS A 215 4.09 -0.88 -6.45
N HIS A 216 5.01 0.08 -6.19
CA HIS A 216 6.45 -0.11 -6.39
C HIS A 216 6.81 -0.66 -7.79
N SER A 217 6.23 -0.08 -8.83
CA SER A 217 6.41 -0.47 -10.24
C SER A 217 5.96 -1.89 -10.58
N THR A 218 5.20 -2.53 -9.71
CA THR A 218 4.67 -3.88 -9.88
C THR A 218 3.14 -3.83 -10.02
N TYR A 219 2.63 -4.59 -10.97
CA TYR A 219 1.20 -4.76 -11.25
C TYR A 219 0.80 -6.16 -10.80
N VAL A 220 -0.25 -6.24 -10.00
CA VAL A 220 -0.75 -7.52 -9.49
C VAL A 220 -2.25 -7.60 -9.73
N ALA A 221 -2.72 -8.74 -10.19
CA ALA A 221 -4.13 -9.08 -10.22
C ALA A 221 -4.34 -10.45 -9.57
N GLU A 222 -5.30 -10.55 -8.68
CA GLU A 222 -5.61 -11.78 -7.96
C GLU A 222 -7.08 -12.14 -8.14
N VAL A 223 -7.34 -13.44 -8.32
CA VAL A 223 -8.68 -14.02 -8.23
C VAL A 223 -8.68 -15.03 -7.10
N ILE A 224 -9.66 -14.93 -6.23
CA ILE A 224 -9.88 -15.86 -5.13
C ILE A 224 -11.18 -16.60 -5.36
N GLU A 225 -11.14 -17.91 -5.26
CA GLU A 225 -12.34 -18.76 -5.19
C GLU A 225 -12.61 -19.18 -3.75
N MET A 226 -13.82 -18.97 -3.30
CA MET A 226 -14.25 -19.33 -1.94
C MET A 226 -15.40 -20.35 -1.98
N VAL A 227 -15.53 -21.14 -0.91
CA VAL A 227 -16.67 -21.99 -0.64
C VAL A 227 -17.18 -21.69 0.77
N LEU A 228 -18.47 -21.95 1.01
CA LEU A 228 -19.03 -21.89 2.36
C LEU A 228 -19.11 -23.30 2.93
N ILE A 229 -18.39 -23.55 4.01
CA ILE A 229 -18.46 -24.78 4.80
C ILE A 229 -18.96 -24.37 6.18
N ASP A 230 -20.08 -24.95 6.60
CA ASP A 230 -20.74 -24.63 7.88
C ASP A 230 -20.96 -23.11 8.08
N LYS A 231 -21.38 -22.43 7.01
CA LYS A 231 -21.57 -20.96 6.94
C LYS A 231 -20.29 -20.14 7.14
N GLN A 232 -19.12 -20.78 7.17
CA GLN A 232 -17.83 -20.10 7.24
C GLN A 232 -17.20 -20.04 5.85
N PRO A 233 -16.70 -18.86 5.41
CA PRO A 233 -16.00 -18.73 4.15
C PRO A 233 -14.62 -19.42 4.24
N GLN A 234 -14.33 -20.29 3.28
CA GLN A 234 -13.03 -20.92 3.12
C GLN A 234 -12.48 -20.67 1.73
N ILE A 235 -11.20 -20.31 1.67
CA ILE A 235 -10.50 -20.12 0.41
C ILE A 235 -10.19 -21.49 -0.17
N LYS A 236 -10.64 -21.72 -1.42
CA LYS A 236 -10.40 -22.95 -2.17
C LYS A 236 -9.21 -22.81 -3.09
N ASN A 237 -9.18 -21.76 -3.88
CA ASN A 237 -8.10 -21.48 -4.82
C ASN A 237 -7.74 -19.99 -4.83
N VAL A 238 -6.48 -19.68 -5.13
CA VAL A 238 -5.98 -18.33 -5.38
C VAL A 238 -5.14 -18.36 -6.65
N TRP A 239 -5.42 -17.46 -7.58
CA TRP A 239 -4.62 -17.21 -8.77
C TRP A 239 -4.07 -15.80 -8.70
N CYS A 240 -2.77 -15.67 -8.91
CA CYS A 240 -2.08 -14.38 -8.87
C CYS A 240 -1.30 -14.20 -10.16
N ALA A 241 -1.52 -13.09 -10.86
CA ALA A 241 -0.77 -12.63 -12.01
C ALA A 241 0.05 -11.39 -11.65
N VAL A 242 1.33 -11.37 -12.03
CA VAL A 242 2.27 -10.28 -11.75
C VAL A 242 2.98 -9.84 -13.04
#